data_535a664dbf69683fc184d3a52059cf8f
#
_entry.id   535a664dbf69683fc184d3a52059cf8f
#
_cell.length_a   1.000
_cell.length_b   1.000
_cell.length_c   1.000
_cell.angle_alpha   90.00
_cell.angle_beta   90.00
_cell.angle_gamma   90.00
#
_symmetry.space_group_name_H-M   'P 1'
#
loop_
_entity.id
_entity.type
_entity.pdbx_description
1 polymer ?
#
loop_
_entity_poly.entity_id
_entity_poly.type
_entity_poly.pdbx_seq_one_letter_code
_entity_poly.pdbx_strand_id
1 'polypeptide(L)'
;MEKYLEKLLLQIRCKKARPYIAEEIKGHIESQIEDNIADGMSYEEAEKNAVADMGDPVTVGISLDKIHKPQIAWKLLVIVGILSLLGILLQQSIFYQSGYSNLEPFMQEMYQLETESFVYSVFIGFVLMCGIYFIDYTVIAKYSKIIGLFIITMGILLLAGFFGGDINGVRYSIGFGMFRISATSLMMFYVPIYGAILYKYRDGGFSALLKSIVCLIIPVFITFRMPNLIVAIIMMISMLIQLTVAILKGWFKISVKKTIVSLWAVFMFLPIMLLFVMYTFHLLAEYQEARIRSFFSASGEGFYLTSMLRTFSKDILFVGNSGNDVIGSLPEFNSDYIFSYILNSYGSIAGIVVVAVLAALVMFIFGASIKQKNELGMVMGFGCGMIILLNILLNLLGALGIIPPASSFLPFLSIGRSNILLCYALVGII
;
A
#
# COMPACT_ATOMS: atom_id res chain seq x y z
N MET A 1 11.06 45.44 8.60
CA MET A 1 11.04 43.99 8.59
C MET A 1 9.63 43.40 8.68
N GLU A 2 8.82 43.67 9.71
CA GLU A 2 7.49 43.02 9.92
C GLU A 2 6.52 43.20 8.74
N LYS A 3 6.37 44.39 8.20
CA LYS A 3 5.51 44.66 7.01
C LYS A 3 5.97 43.92 5.76
N TYR A 4 7.27 43.64 5.62
CA TYR A 4 7.81 42.82 4.53
C TYR A 4 7.39 41.36 4.67
N LEU A 5 7.60 40.78 5.87
CA LEU A 5 7.22 39.42 6.18
C LEU A 5 5.70 39.18 6.02
N GLU A 6 4.88 40.11 6.50
CA GLU A 6 3.42 40.03 6.36
C GLU A 6 3.01 39.96 4.89
N LYS A 7 3.51 40.85 4.02
CA LYS A 7 3.23 40.87 2.59
C LYS A 7 3.72 39.60 1.89
N LEU A 8 4.89 39.09 2.23
CA LEU A 8 5.47 37.87 1.71
C LEU A 8 4.61 36.64 2.09
N LEU A 9 4.25 36.53 3.37
CA LEU A 9 3.47 35.38 3.89
C LEU A 9 2.03 35.34 3.35
N LEU A 10 1.45 36.49 2.96
CA LEU A 10 0.17 36.52 2.28
C LEU A 10 0.18 35.80 0.93
N GLN A 11 1.33 35.74 0.24
CA GLN A 11 1.49 35.05 -1.03
C GLN A 11 1.59 33.54 -0.89
N ILE A 12 1.89 33.02 0.32
CA ILE A 12 2.11 31.61 0.56
C ILE A 12 0.77 30.94 0.90
N ARG A 13 0.31 30.05 0.03
CA ARG A 13 -0.97 29.31 0.20
C ARG A 13 -0.89 28.26 1.32
N CYS A 14 0.26 27.60 1.49
CA CYS A 14 0.46 26.60 2.53
C CYS A 14 0.57 27.25 3.92
N LYS A 15 -0.55 27.32 4.66
CA LYS A 15 -0.59 27.93 6.01
C LYS A 15 0.41 27.29 6.99
N LYS A 16 0.71 25.99 6.84
CA LYS A 16 1.66 25.27 7.69
C LYS A 16 3.12 25.64 7.42
N ALA A 17 3.45 26.05 6.19
CA ALA A 17 4.80 26.46 5.83
C ALA A 17 5.08 27.91 6.28
N ARG A 18 4.05 28.74 6.46
CA ARG A 18 4.20 30.15 6.82
C ARG A 18 5.07 30.40 8.04
N PRO A 19 4.91 29.71 9.21
CA PRO A 19 5.75 29.94 10.37
C PRO A 19 7.23 29.66 10.11
N TYR A 20 7.54 28.56 9.44
CA TYR A 20 8.91 28.15 9.11
C TYR A 20 9.57 29.11 8.13
N ILE A 21 8.83 29.53 7.09
CA ILE A 21 9.31 30.50 6.13
C ILE A 21 9.52 31.88 6.79
N ALA A 22 8.61 32.27 7.71
CA ALA A 22 8.75 33.50 8.45
C ALA A 22 10.03 33.51 9.29
N GLU A 23 10.32 32.41 9.99
CA GLU A 23 11.50 32.26 10.83
C GLU A 23 12.79 32.25 9.98
N GLU A 24 12.80 31.52 8.86
CA GLU A 24 13.93 31.46 7.94
C GLU A 24 14.24 32.82 7.32
N ILE A 25 13.24 33.51 6.76
CA ILE A 25 13.42 34.83 6.14
C ILE A 25 13.79 35.88 7.18
N LYS A 26 13.18 35.80 8.38
CA LYS A 26 13.53 36.68 9.49
C LYS A 26 15.00 36.52 9.89
N GLY A 27 15.49 35.27 10.03
CA GLY A 27 16.87 34.96 10.34
C GLY A 27 17.86 35.50 9.28
N HIS A 28 17.50 35.39 7.99
CA HIS A 28 18.31 35.99 6.91
C HIS A 28 18.38 37.50 6.98
N ILE A 29 17.25 38.18 7.23
CA ILE A 29 17.22 39.64 7.38
C ILE A 29 18.02 40.07 8.61
N GLU A 30 17.87 39.39 9.76
CA GLU A 30 18.60 39.67 10.99
C GLU A 30 20.13 39.51 10.81
N SER A 31 20.58 38.44 10.15
CA SER A 31 21.99 38.23 9.83
C SER A 31 22.55 39.36 8.95
N GLN A 32 21.79 39.80 7.96
CA GLN A 32 22.21 40.88 7.07
C GLN A 32 22.22 42.26 7.76
N ILE A 33 21.31 42.46 8.72
CA ILE A 33 21.35 43.66 9.59
C ILE A 33 22.63 43.67 10.43
N GLU A 34 23.01 42.53 11.03
CA GLU A 34 24.26 42.41 11.81
C GLU A 34 25.50 42.71 10.96
N ASP A 35 25.55 42.18 9.73
CA ASP A 35 26.64 42.45 8.79
C ASP A 35 26.72 43.93 8.41
N ASN A 36 25.59 44.57 8.08
CA ASN A 36 25.53 46.01 7.76
C ASN A 36 25.92 46.92 8.93
N ILE A 37 25.59 46.55 10.16
CA ILE A 37 26.01 47.25 11.37
C ILE A 37 27.53 47.10 11.57
N ALA A 38 28.10 45.92 11.31
CA ALA A 38 29.55 45.71 11.39
C ALA A 38 30.31 46.59 10.38
N ASP A 39 29.68 46.88 9.24
CA ASP A 39 30.20 47.81 8.21
C ASP A 39 30.01 49.31 8.58
N GLY A 40 29.46 49.61 9.78
CA GLY A 40 29.34 50.97 10.32
C GLY A 40 28.03 51.71 10.04
N MET A 41 27.02 51.03 9.57
CA MET A 41 25.68 51.61 9.33
C MET A 41 24.90 51.76 10.65
N SER A 42 24.02 52.76 10.70
CA SER A 42 23.03 52.83 11.79
C SER A 42 22.00 51.67 11.70
N TYR A 43 21.41 51.29 12.83
CA TYR A 43 20.42 50.19 12.85
C TYR A 43 19.26 50.42 11.88
N GLU A 44 18.73 51.66 11.79
CA GLU A 44 17.62 51.99 10.88
C GLU A 44 18.02 51.87 9.40
N GLU A 45 19.24 52.33 9.05
CA GLU A 45 19.76 52.18 7.69
C GLU A 45 20.09 50.71 7.35
N ALA A 46 20.66 49.97 8.30
CA ALA A 46 20.96 48.55 8.17
C ALA A 46 19.71 47.71 7.93
N GLU A 47 18.62 47.96 8.70
CA GLU A 47 17.32 47.27 8.49
C GLU A 47 16.71 47.61 7.13
N LYS A 48 16.74 48.91 6.75
CA LYS A 48 16.18 49.33 5.46
C LYS A 48 16.92 48.71 4.28
N ASN A 49 18.23 48.63 4.34
CA ASN A 49 19.08 48.05 3.31
C ASN A 49 18.89 46.52 3.26
N ALA A 50 18.92 45.83 4.39
CA ALA A 50 18.71 44.40 4.47
C ALA A 50 17.34 43.99 3.90
N VAL A 51 16.29 44.76 4.20
CA VAL A 51 14.94 44.50 3.62
C VAL A 51 14.91 44.82 2.12
N ALA A 52 15.63 45.84 1.65
CA ALA A 52 15.69 46.16 0.22
C ALA A 52 16.44 45.08 -0.58
N ASP A 53 17.51 44.53 -0.04
CA ASP A 53 18.32 43.50 -0.66
C ASP A 53 17.56 42.16 -0.80
N MET A 54 16.57 41.92 0.05
CA MET A 54 15.68 40.74 -0.08
C MET A 54 14.76 40.82 -1.30
N GLY A 55 14.65 41.95 -1.97
CA GLY A 55 13.82 42.14 -3.14
C GLY A 55 12.32 42.35 -2.85
N ASP A 56 11.50 42.29 -3.87
CA ASP A 56 10.06 42.49 -3.72
C ASP A 56 9.38 41.34 -2.98
N PRO A 57 8.69 41.62 -1.84
CA PRO A 57 8.05 40.56 -1.02
C PRO A 57 7.01 39.72 -1.76
N VAL A 58 6.36 40.31 -2.78
CA VAL A 58 5.35 39.57 -3.59
C VAL A 58 6.06 38.58 -4.49
N THR A 59 7.09 39.00 -5.19
CA THR A 59 7.85 38.12 -6.10
C THR A 59 8.55 36.98 -5.35
N VAL A 60 9.20 37.31 -4.23
CA VAL A 60 9.84 36.31 -3.35
C VAL A 60 8.81 35.37 -2.76
N GLY A 61 7.68 35.89 -2.26
CA GLY A 61 6.59 35.08 -1.72
C GLY A 61 5.98 34.11 -2.76
N ILE A 62 5.77 34.55 -4.01
CA ILE A 62 5.30 33.69 -5.11
C ILE A 62 6.33 32.60 -5.44
N SER A 63 7.63 32.92 -5.43
CA SER A 63 8.67 31.93 -5.69
C SER A 63 8.73 30.86 -4.58
N LEU A 64 8.61 31.27 -3.33
CA LEU A 64 8.54 30.38 -2.17
C LEU A 64 7.24 29.55 -2.18
N ASP A 65 6.09 30.14 -2.58
CA ASP A 65 4.84 29.39 -2.71
C ASP A 65 4.96 28.26 -3.76
N LYS A 66 5.65 28.49 -4.89
CA LYS A 66 5.91 27.44 -5.89
C LYS A 66 6.68 26.24 -5.32
N ILE A 67 7.57 26.48 -4.37
CA ILE A 67 8.40 25.46 -3.73
C ILE A 67 7.60 24.70 -2.65
N HIS A 68 6.75 25.42 -1.91
CA HIS A 68 6.09 24.91 -0.71
C HIS A 68 4.62 24.53 -0.93
N LYS A 69 4.03 24.83 -2.10
CA LYS A 69 2.66 24.41 -2.40
C LYS A 69 2.57 22.88 -2.46
N PRO A 70 1.48 22.27 -1.95
CA PRO A 70 1.22 20.87 -2.12
C PRO A 70 1.23 20.50 -3.60
N GLN A 71 2.07 19.54 -3.98
CA GLN A 71 2.12 19.04 -5.36
C GLN A 71 1.18 17.85 -5.47
N ILE A 72 0.10 18.01 -6.25
CA ILE A 72 -0.83 16.91 -6.53
C ILE A 72 -0.16 15.94 -7.50
N ALA A 73 -0.16 14.65 -7.16
CA ALA A 73 0.38 13.58 -8.00
C ALA A 73 -0.62 13.23 -9.14
N TRP A 74 -0.91 14.19 -10.05
CA TRP A 74 -1.89 14.02 -11.12
C TRP A 74 -1.71 12.74 -11.93
N LYS A 75 -0.45 12.35 -12.20
CA LYS A 75 -0.14 11.13 -12.95
C LYS A 75 -0.64 9.88 -12.23
N LEU A 76 -0.53 9.87 -10.90
CA LEU A 76 -1.02 8.77 -10.07
C LEU A 76 -2.56 8.73 -10.06
N LEU A 77 -3.22 9.88 -9.94
CA LEU A 77 -4.68 9.95 -9.98
C LEU A 77 -5.24 9.50 -11.33
N VAL A 78 -4.63 9.92 -12.44
CA VAL A 78 -5.04 9.52 -13.78
C VAL A 78 -4.92 8.01 -13.98
N ILE A 79 -3.80 7.39 -13.57
CA ILE A 79 -3.62 5.95 -13.76
C ILE A 79 -4.57 5.13 -12.86
N VAL A 80 -4.86 5.60 -11.65
CA VAL A 80 -5.88 5.00 -10.78
C VAL A 80 -7.26 5.10 -11.41
N GLY A 81 -7.61 6.25 -12.00
CA GLY A 81 -8.85 6.43 -12.76
C GLY A 81 -8.97 5.48 -13.94
N ILE A 82 -7.91 5.34 -14.74
CA ILE A 82 -7.85 4.39 -15.86
C ILE A 82 -8.04 2.95 -15.38
N LEU A 83 -7.31 2.53 -14.34
CA LEU A 83 -7.43 1.18 -13.78
C LEU A 83 -8.81 0.91 -13.20
N SER A 84 -9.41 1.89 -12.52
CA SER A 84 -10.76 1.77 -11.97
C SER A 84 -11.81 1.60 -13.08
N LEU A 85 -11.69 2.37 -14.15
CA LEU A 85 -12.57 2.26 -15.32
C LEU A 85 -12.38 0.91 -16.01
N LEU A 86 -11.13 0.49 -16.25
CA LEU A 86 -10.83 -0.83 -16.80
C LEU A 86 -11.39 -1.95 -15.93
N GLY A 87 -11.27 -1.84 -14.60
CA GLY A 87 -11.85 -2.80 -13.66
C GLY A 87 -13.37 -2.90 -13.80
N ILE A 88 -14.09 -1.78 -13.85
CA ILE A 88 -15.54 -1.78 -14.04
C ILE A 88 -15.92 -2.42 -15.37
N LEU A 89 -15.27 -2.01 -16.47
CA LEU A 89 -15.54 -2.57 -17.79
C LEU A 89 -15.24 -4.08 -17.86
N LEU A 90 -14.14 -4.51 -17.24
CA LEU A 90 -13.75 -5.91 -17.17
C LEU A 90 -14.78 -6.75 -16.40
N GLN A 91 -15.20 -6.30 -15.22
CA GLN A 91 -16.19 -7.03 -14.40
C GLN A 91 -17.56 -7.09 -15.08
N GLN A 92 -17.98 -6.02 -15.75
CA GLN A 92 -19.22 -6.02 -16.52
C GLN A 92 -19.14 -6.92 -17.76
N SER A 93 -17.97 -7.05 -18.39
CA SER A 93 -17.80 -7.88 -19.59
C SER A 93 -17.97 -9.38 -19.32
N ILE A 94 -17.85 -9.83 -18.07
CA ILE A 94 -18.06 -11.22 -17.66
C ILE A 94 -19.47 -11.68 -18.01
N PHE A 95 -20.48 -10.82 -17.87
CA PHE A 95 -21.88 -11.14 -18.19
C PHE A 95 -22.15 -11.49 -19.66
N TYR A 96 -21.28 -11.03 -20.55
CA TYR A 96 -21.39 -11.29 -21.99
C TYR A 96 -20.62 -12.53 -22.45
N GLN A 97 -19.93 -13.22 -21.53
CA GLN A 97 -19.20 -14.45 -21.86
C GLN A 97 -20.14 -15.67 -21.84
N SER A 98 -19.93 -16.59 -22.78
CA SER A 98 -20.72 -17.83 -22.87
C SER A 98 -20.67 -18.67 -21.60
N GLY A 99 -19.53 -18.69 -20.91
CA GLY A 99 -19.37 -19.40 -19.63
C GLY A 99 -20.27 -18.87 -18.53
N TYR A 100 -20.60 -17.56 -18.52
CA TYR A 100 -21.50 -16.98 -17.53
C TYR A 100 -22.94 -17.48 -17.68
N SER A 101 -23.44 -17.57 -18.92
CA SER A 101 -24.80 -18.06 -19.21
C SER A 101 -25.00 -19.54 -18.86
N ASN A 102 -23.93 -20.32 -18.76
CA ASN A 102 -23.96 -21.74 -18.39
C ASN A 102 -23.92 -21.95 -16.86
N LEU A 103 -23.73 -20.92 -16.06
CA LEU A 103 -23.74 -21.02 -14.59
C LEU A 103 -25.18 -21.24 -14.08
N GLU A 104 -25.27 -21.88 -12.92
CA GLU A 104 -26.53 -21.99 -12.18
C GLU A 104 -27.10 -20.60 -11.86
N PRO A 105 -28.45 -20.42 -11.91
CA PRO A 105 -29.08 -19.11 -11.68
C PRO A 105 -28.65 -18.42 -10.38
N PHE A 106 -28.47 -19.20 -9.30
CA PHE A 106 -27.98 -18.70 -8.02
C PHE A 106 -26.57 -18.07 -8.13
N MET A 107 -25.69 -18.72 -8.89
CA MET A 107 -24.33 -18.21 -9.12
C MET A 107 -24.34 -16.95 -9.97
N GLN A 108 -25.21 -16.87 -10.97
CA GLN A 108 -25.38 -15.67 -11.79
C GLN A 108 -25.84 -14.48 -10.95
N GLU A 109 -26.83 -14.67 -10.08
CA GLU A 109 -27.31 -13.63 -9.15
C GLU A 109 -26.21 -13.19 -8.19
N MET A 110 -25.44 -14.12 -7.63
CA MET A 110 -24.33 -13.83 -6.74
C MET A 110 -23.25 -12.97 -7.43
N TYR A 111 -22.83 -13.32 -8.64
CA TYR A 111 -21.84 -12.54 -9.40
C TYR A 111 -22.38 -11.17 -9.82
N GLN A 112 -23.67 -11.03 -10.10
CA GLN A 112 -24.29 -9.74 -10.36
C GLN A 112 -24.19 -8.83 -9.12
N LEU A 113 -24.56 -9.31 -7.94
CA LEU A 113 -24.47 -8.59 -6.69
C LEU A 113 -23.01 -8.21 -6.35
N GLU A 114 -22.05 -9.10 -6.64
CA GLU A 114 -20.62 -8.80 -6.45
C GLU A 114 -20.15 -7.69 -7.39
N THR A 115 -20.56 -7.70 -8.65
CA THR A 115 -20.18 -6.67 -9.64
C THR A 115 -20.80 -5.32 -9.30
N GLU A 116 -22.07 -5.27 -8.89
CA GLU A 116 -22.71 -4.05 -8.42
C GLU A 116 -21.97 -3.51 -7.19
N SER A 117 -21.66 -4.38 -6.25
CA SER A 117 -20.90 -4.05 -5.05
C SER A 117 -19.49 -3.54 -5.37
N PHE A 118 -18.85 -4.05 -6.42
CA PHE A 118 -17.56 -3.57 -6.91
C PHE A 118 -17.67 -2.13 -7.38
N VAL A 119 -18.67 -1.79 -8.20
CA VAL A 119 -18.89 -0.42 -8.69
C VAL A 119 -19.10 0.55 -7.52
N TYR A 120 -19.94 0.20 -6.54
CA TYR A 120 -20.12 1.02 -5.33
C TYR A 120 -18.81 1.17 -4.55
N SER A 121 -18.02 0.11 -4.44
CA SER A 121 -16.74 0.13 -3.72
C SER A 121 -15.70 1.01 -4.42
N VAL A 122 -15.70 1.07 -5.74
CA VAL A 122 -14.85 1.98 -6.53
C VAL A 122 -15.22 3.43 -6.23
N PHE A 123 -16.52 3.77 -6.22
CA PHE A 123 -16.97 5.12 -5.91
C PHE A 123 -16.62 5.53 -4.47
N ILE A 124 -16.96 4.68 -3.49
CA ILE A 124 -16.65 4.92 -2.07
C ILE A 124 -15.13 5.01 -1.87
N GLY A 125 -14.36 4.14 -2.52
CA GLY A 125 -12.91 4.15 -2.48
C GLY A 125 -12.31 5.45 -3.00
N PHE A 126 -12.84 5.97 -4.10
CA PHE A 126 -12.40 7.26 -4.65
C PHE A 126 -12.68 8.42 -3.67
N VAL A 127 -13.86 8.45 -3.06
CA VAL A 127 -14.19 9.43 -2.00
C VAL A 127 -13.25 9.29 -0.80
N LEU A 128 -12.97 8.04 -0.38
CA LEU A 128 -12.03 7.74 0.71
C LEU A 128 -10.62 8.23 0.38
N MET A 129 -10.13 7.97 -0.84
CA MET A 129 -8.83 8.45 -1.32
C MET A 129 -8.74 9.97 -1.23
N CYS A 130 -9.76 10.68 -1.74
CA CYS A 130 -9.82 12.13 -1.65
C CYS A 130 -9.85 12.60 -0.19
N GLY A 131 -10.63 11.95 0.68
CA GLY A 131 -10.68 12.25 2.11
C GLY A 131 -9.32 12.10 2.78
N ILE A 132 -8.60 11.00 2.54
CA ILE A 132 -7.25 10.75 3.08
C ILE A 132 -6.25 11.76 2.52
N TYR A 133 -6.33 12.09 1.24
CA TYR A 133 -5.48 13.10 0.61
C TYR A 133 -5.60 14.48 1.30
N PHE A 134 -6.82 14.88 1.72
CA PHE A 134 -7.02 16.12 2.47
C PHE A 134 -6.57 16.02 3.93
N ILE A 135 -6.53 14.81 4.51
CA ILE A 135 -5.96 14.56 5.83
C ILE A 135 -4.45 14.44 5.65
N ASP A 136 -3.73 15.47 6.07
CA ASP A 136 -2.26 15.48 6.04
C ASP A 136 -1.70 14.24 6.74
N TYR A 137 -0.82 13.49 6.05
CA TYR A 137 -0.17 12.29 6.59
C TYR A 137 0.59 12.57 7.90
N THR A 138 0.95 13.82 8.19
CA THR A 138 1.56 14.20 9.48
C THR A 138 0.60 14.02 10.66
N VAL A 139 -0.71 14.16 10.43
CA VAL A 139 -1.75 13.86 11.44
C VAL A 139 -1.78 12.36 11.71
N ILE A 140 -1.72 11.53 10.67
CA ILE A 140 -1.61 10.08 10.78
C ILE A 140 -0.36 9.72 11.60
N ALA A 141 0.78 10.36 11.32
CA ALA A 141 2.01 10.15 12.06
C ALA A 141 1.90 10.57 13.52
N LYS A 142 1.25 11.71 13.81
CA LYS A 142 1.03 12.18 15.18
C LYS A 142 0.32 11.12 16.03
N TYR A 143 -0.72 10.49 15.49
CA TYR A 143 -1.52 9.49 16.18
C TYR A 143 -1.14 8.03 15.85
N SER A 144 -0.03 7.79 15.16
CA SER A 144 0.37 6.47 14.64
C SER A 144 0.40 5.37 15.71
N LYS A 145 0.87 5.65 16.93
CA LYS A 145 0.88 4.66 18.03
C LYS A 145 -0.54 4.27 18.46
N ILE A 146 -1.46 5.23 18.52
CA ILE A 146 -2.86 5.00 18.91
C ILE A 146 -3.56 4.22 17.79
N ILE A 147 -3.39 4.65 16.54
CA ILE A 147 -3.98 3.99 15.37
C ILE A 147 -3.42 2.56 15.25
N GLY A 148 -2.11 2.38 15.40
CA GLY A 148 -1.48 1.08 15.37
C GLY A 148 -1.97 0.14 16.47
N LEU A 149 -2.10 0.65 17.71
CA LEU A 149 -2.67 -0.10 18.83
C LEU A 149 -4.13 -0.49 18.56
N PHE A 150 -4.93 0.42 18.01
CA PHE A 150 -6.31 0.16 17.63
C PHE A 150 -6.42 -0.98 16.61
N ILE A 151 -5.60 -0.95 15.53
CA ILE A 151 -5.58 -2.01 14.51
C ILE A 151 -5.20 -3.36 15.13
N ILE A 152 -4.16 -3.38 15.98
CA ILE A 152 -3.70 -4.59 16.68
C ILE A 152 -4.83 -5.14 17.59
N THR A 153 -5.45 -4.26 18.38
CA THR A 153 -6.55 -4.65 19.28
C THR A 153 -7.73 -5.21 18.50
N MET A 154 -8.12 -4.58 17.40
CA MET A 154 -9.16 -5.10 16.50
C MET A 154 -8.79 -6.45 15.91
N GLY A 155 -7.53 -6.64 15.51
CA GLY A 155 -7.03 -7.94 15.05
C GLY A 155 -7.14 -9.03 16.12
N ILE A 156 -6.79 -8.73 17.36
CA ILE A 156 -6.90 -9.65 18.51
C ILE A 156 -8.39 -9.97 18.80
N LEU A 157 -9.26 -8.97 18.83
CA LEU A 157 -10.69 -9.16 19.07
C LEU A 157 -11.34 -10.02 17.98
N LEU A 158 -10.92 -9.85 16.72
CA LEU A 158 -11.35 -10.71 15.62
C LEU A 158 -10.90 -12.17 15.81
N LEU A 159 -9.65 -12.41 16.20
CA LEU A 159 -9.16 -13.73 16.50
C LEU A 159 -9.87 -14.36 17.71
N ALA A 160 -10.20 -13.55 18.73
CA ALA A 160 -10.93 -14.00 19.91
C ALA A 160 -12.44 -14.21 19.65
N GLY A 161 -12.93 -13.80 18.49
CA GLY A 161 -14.29 -14.07 18.07
C GLY A 161 -15.37 -13.08 18.51
N PHE A 162 -14.99 -11.89 18.92
CA PHE A 162 -15.96 -10.89 19.35
C PHE A 162 -16.78 -10.26 18.22
N PHE A 163 -16.25 -10.25 16.99
CA PHE A 163 -16.90 -9.66 15.83
C PHE A 163 -16.83 -10.63 14.63
N GLY A 164 -17.87 -10.68 13.85
CA GLY A 164 -17.86 -11.34 12.54
C GLY A 164 -18.65 -12.65 12.46
N GLY A 165 -19.14 -12.94 11.25
CA GLY A 165 -19.75 -14.22 10.90
C GLY A 165 -18.65 -15.26 10.60
N ASP A 166 -18.95 -16.52 10.96
CA ASP A 166 -18.08 -17.64 10.64
C ASP A 166 -18.30 -18.06 9.17
N ILE A 167 -17.22 -18.13 8.41
CA ILE A 167 -17.20 -18.84 7.13
C ILE A 167 -16.27 -20.03 7.33
N ASN A 168 -16.80 -21.24 7.28
CA ASN A 168 -16.05 -22.49 7.53
C ASN A 168 -15.28 -22.50 8.86
N GLY A 169 -15.88 -21.95 9.94
CA GLY A 169 -15.28 -21.91 11.27
C GLY A 169 -14.20 -20.84 11.45
N VAL A 170 -14.01 -19.96 10.49
CA VAL A 170 -13.01 -18.88 10.56
C VAL A 170 -13.66 -17.52 10.38
N ARG A 171 -13.31 -16.61 11.26
CA ARG A 171 -13.86 -15.25 11.33
C ARG A 171 -12.99 -14.28 10.56
N TYR A 172 -13.43 -13.94 9.34
CA TYR A 172 -12.61 -13.17 8.39
C TYR A 172 -13.00 -11.71 8.23
N SER A 173 -14.18 -11.30 8.69
CA SER A 173 -14.68 -9.96 8.39
C SER A 173 -15.44 -9.33 9.53
N ILE A 174 -15.33 -8.02 9.64
CA ILE A 174 -16.17 -7.18 10.48
C ILE A 174 -17.36 -6.74 9.62
N GLY A 175 -18.58 -7.15 9.98
CA GLY A 175 -19.78 -6.77 9.25
C GLY A 175 -20.58 -5.72 9.99
N PHE A 176 -20.87 -4.60 9.34
CA PHE A 176 -21.86 -3.61 9.77
C PHE A 176 -22.92 -3.49 8.66
N GLY A 177 -23.96 -4.29 8.72
CA GLY A 177 -24.99 -4.33 7.68
C GLY A 177 -24.43 -4.75 6.32
N MET A 178 -24.56 -3.89 5.31
CA MET A 178 -24.05 -4.14 3.96
C MET A 178 -22.51 -3.97 3.85
N PHE A 179 -21.85 -3.37 4.83
CA PHE A 179 -20.41 -3.15 4.82
C PHE A 179 -19.69 -4.29 5.54
N ARG A 180 -18.86 -5.02 4.82
CA ARG A 180 -17.96 -6.03 5.37
C ARG A 180 -16.51 -5.64 5.07
N ILE A 181 -15.71 -5.48 6.14
CA ILE A 181 -14.28 -5.21 6.03
C ILE A 181 -13.54 -6.50 6.39
N SER A 182 -12.70 -6.97 5.48
CA SER A 182 -11.85 -8.13 5.73
C SER A 182 -10.83 -7.82 6.83
N ALA A 183 -10.67 -8.75 7.77
CA ALA A 183 -9.68 -8.65 8.81
C ALA A 183 -8.25 -8.48 8.26
N THR A 184 -7.95 -9.19 7.18
CA THR A 184 -6.64 -9.14 6.50
C THR A 184 -6.38 -7.78 5.86
N SER A 185 -7.38 -7.19 5.19
CA SER A 185 -7.25 -5.83 4.62
C SER A 185 -7.08 -4.79 5.73
N LEU A 186 -7.79 -4.94 6.87
CA LEU A 186 -7.60 -4.07 8.03
C LEU A 186 -6.16 -4.17 8.56
N MET A 187 -5.61 -5.37 8.68
CA MET A 187 -4.23 -5.57 9.13
C MET A 187 -3.20 -4.96 8.15
N MET A 188 -3.43 -5.01 6.84
CA MET A 188 -2.56 -4.37 5.85
C MET A 188 -2.44 -2.85 6.03
N PHE A 189 -3.47 -2.17 6.55
CA PHE A 189 -3.38 -0.75 6.91
C PHE A 189 -2.34 -0.44 7.99
N TYR A 190 -1.92 -1.43 8.76
CA TYR A 190 -0.86 -1.23 9.73
C TYR A 190 0.49 -0.89 9.06
N VAL A 191 0.73 -1.34 7.83
CA VAL A 191 2.02 -1.14 7.15
C VAL A 191 2.40 0.35 6.99
N PRO A 192 1.56 1.25 6.41
CA PRO A 192 1.90 2.67 6.40
C PRO A 192 2.01 3.28 7.81
N ILE A 193 1.20 2.82 8.78
CA ILE A 193 1.28 3.26 10.17
C ILE A 193 2.62 2.84 10.81
N TYR A 194 3.14 1.67 10.46
CA TYR A 194 4.46 1.22 10.89
C TYR A 194 5.58 2.16 10.43
N GLY A 195 5.52 2.66 9.19
CA GLY A 195 6.43 3.68 8.70
C GLY A 195 6.43 4.95 9.58
N ALA A 196 5.25 5.37 10.02
CA ALA A 196 5.11 6.50 10.93
C ALA A 196 5.59 6.18 12.37
N ILE A 197 5.45 4.93 12.82
CA ILE A 197 6.01 4.48 14.11
C ILE A 197 7.54 4.48 14.04
N LEU A 198 8.14 3.99 12.96
CA LEU A 198 9.60 4.04 12.73
C LEU A 198 10.13 5.47 12.81
N TYR A 199 9.45 6.43 12.21
CA TYR A 199 9.85 7.83 12.24
C TYR A 199 9.90 8.41 13.67
N LYS A 200 9.02 7.93 14.58
CA LYS A 200 9.08 8.30 16.01
C LYS A 200 10.26 7.72 16.79
N TYR A 201 10.86 6.65 16.26
CA TYR A 201 12.04 6.01 16.87
C TYR A 201 13.36 6.43 16.21
N ARG A 202 13.32 7.42 15.29
CA ARG A 202 14.54 7.95 14.69
C ARG A 202 15.45 8.57 15.77
N ASP A 203 16.73 8.69 15.45
CA ASP A 203 17.80 9.17 16.33
C ASP A 203 18.05 8.27 17.57
N GLY A 204 17.34 7.12 17.65
CA GLY A 204 17.48 6.14 18.71
C GLY A 204 18.63 5.16 18.46
N GLY A 205 19.05 4.47 19.53
CA GLY A 205 20.05 3.41 19.47
C GLY A 205 19.43 2.01 19.26
N PHE A 206 20.18 0.99 19.62
CA PHE A 206 19.77 -0.42 19.49
C PHE A 206 18.42 -0.74 20.17
N SER A 207 18.11 -0.10 21.31
CA SER A 207 16.79 -0.26 21.98
C SER A 207 15.63 0.21 21.10
N ALA A 208 15.81 1.31 20.34
CA ALA A 208 14.79 1.78 19.40
C ALA A 208 14.58 0.81 18.25
N LEU A 209 15.67 0.20 17.74
CA LEU A 209 15.59 -0.85 16.74
C LEU A 209 14.81 -2.07 17.25
N LEU A 210 15.09 -2.55 18.47
CA LEU A 210 14.36 -3.67 19.07
C LEU A 210 12.87 -3.37 19.21
N LYS A 211 12.50 -2.17 19.67
CA LYS A 211 11.08 -1.73 19.72
C LYS A 211 10.44 -1.74 18.34
N SER A 212 11.16 -1.30 17.32
CA SER A 212 10.68 -1.33 15.93
C SER A 212 10.46 -2.76 15.43
N ILE A 213 11.35 -3.69 15.76
CA ILE A 213 11.21 -5.12 15.42
C ILE A 213 9.99 -5.73 16.13
N VAL A 214 9.78 -5.42 17.41
CA VAL A 214 8.58 -5.87 18.14
C VAL A 214 7.29 -5.34 17.47
N CYS A 215 7.26 -4.04 17.09
CA CYS A 215 6.15 -3.45 16.37
C CYS A 215 5.91 -4.08 14.97
N LEU A 216 6.92 -4.73 14.37
CA LEU A 216 6.80 -5.50 13.15
C LEU A 216 6.24 -6.91 13.43
N ILE A 217 6.80 -7.62 14.42
CA ILE A 217 6.47 -9.02 14.67
C ILE A 217 5.02 -9.18 15.14
N ILE A 218 4.53 -8.32 16.02
CA ILE A 218 3.19 -8.45 16.62
C ILE A 218 2.08 -8.50 15.56
N PRO A 219 1.91 -7.51 14.65
CA PRO A 219 0.85 -7.55 13.66
C PRO A 219 1.03 -8.67 12.63
N VAL A 220 2.26 -9.00 12.26
CA VAL A 220 2.55 -10.14 11.37
C VAL A 220 2.12 -11.45 12.04
N PHE A 221 2.40 -11.66 13.32
CA PHE A 221 1.99 -12.85 14.06
C PHE A 221 0.46 -12.94 14.19
N ILE A 222 -0.23 -11.83 14.48
CA ILE A 222 -1.69 -11.77 14.50
C ILE A 222 -2.26 -12.18 13.15
N THR A 223 -1.73 -11.63 12.05
CA THR A 223 -2.17 -11.93 10.69
C THR A 223 -1.86 -13.39 10.30
N PHE A 224 -0.73 -13.93 10.75
CA PHE A 224 -0.38 -15.34 10.58
C PHE A 224 -1.39 -16.29 11.25
N ARG A 225 -1.91 -15.91 12.42
CA ARG A 225 -2.98 -16.64 13.13
C ARG A 225 -4.34 -16.53 12.43
N MET A 226 -4.54 -15.50 11.64
CA MET A 226 -5.63 -15.48 10.67
C MET A 226 -5.23 -16.43 9.52
N PRO A 227 -6.12 -17.25 8.97
CA PRO A 227 -5.73 -18.29 8.00
C PRO A 227 -5.38 -17.74 6.62
N ASN A 228 -4.55 -16.70 6.59
CA ASN A 228 -4.04 -16.08 5.37
C ASN A 228 -2.53 -15.79 5.51
N LEU A 229 -1.73 -16.84 5.31
CA LEU A 229 -0.27 -16.78 5.34
C LEU A 229 0.30 -15.76 4.35
N ILE A 230 -0.31 -15.63 3.18
CA ILE A 230 0.17 -14.74 2.10
C ILE A 230 0.15 -13.28 2.56
N VAL A 231 -0.94 -12.85 3.19
CA VAL A 231 -1.04 -11.47 3.73
C VAL A 231 0.01 -11.23 4.82
N ALA A 232 0.26 -12.21 5.69
CA ALA A 232 1.31 -12.08 6.71
C ALA A 232 2.70 -11.92 6.07
N ILE A 233 2.99 -12.64 4.99
CA ILE A 233 4.25 -12.52 4.23
C ILE A 233 4.34 -11.15 3.54
N ILE A 234 3.27 -10.68 2.88
CA ILE A 234 3.22 -9.35 2.26
C ILE A 234 3.50 -8.26 3.29
N MET A 235 2.83 -8.33 4.45
CA MET A 235 3.05 -7.37 5.54
C MET A 235 4.49 -7.43 6.05
N MET A 236 5.00 -8.62 6.32
CA MET A 236 6.37 -8.82 6.83
C MET A 236 7.40 -8.21 5.87
N ILE A 237 7.34 -8.54 4.59
CA ILE A 237 8.28 -8.02 3.58
C ILE A 237 8.15 -6.51 3.44
N SER A 238 6.92 -5.99 3.37
CA SER A 238 6.69 -4.55 3.23
C SER A 238 7.23 -3.75 4.41
N MET A 239 7.01 -4.22 5.64
CA MET A 239 7.50 -3.57 6.85
C MET A 239 9.02 -3.75 7.02
N LEU A 240 9.58 -4.90 6.60
CA LEU A 240 11.02 -5.13 6.61
C LEU A 240 11.75 -4.19 5.64
N ILE A 241 11.18 -3.93 4.48
CA ILE A 241 11.71 -2.94 3.53
C ILE A 241 11.63 -1.52 4.11
N GLN A 242 10.52 -1.13 4.76
CA GLN A 242 10.44 0.16 5.46
C GLN A 242 11.52 0.29 6.54
N LEU A 243 11.73 -0.76 7.34
CA LEU A 243 12.79 -0.78 8.35
C LEU A 243 14.18 -0.68 7.71
N THR A 244 14.41 -1.37 6.59
CA THR A 244 15.66 -1.30 5.83
C THR A 244 15.92 0.12 5.32
N VAL A 245 14.91 0.77 4.75
CA VAL A 245 15.00 2.17 4.30
C VAL A 245 15.31 3.11 5.47
N ALA A 246 14.66 2.93 6.62
CA ALA A 246 14.92 3.70 7.82
C ALA A 246 16.37 3.53 8.34
N ILE A 247 16.91 2.30 8.30
CA ILE A 247 18.30 2.02 8.68
C ILE A 247 19.27 2.65 7.67
N LEU A 248 19.00 2.57 6.36
CA LEU A 248 19.82 3.19 5.32
C LEU A 248 19.84 4.72 5.43
N LYS A 249 18.75 5.34 5.90
CA LYS A 249 18.67 6.77 6.18
C LYS A 249 19.37 7.18 7.49
N GLY A 250 19.92 6.22 8.22
CA GLY A 250 20.65 6.53 9.47
C GLY A 250 19.75 6.86 10.66
N TRP A 251 18.45 6.48 10.63
CA TRP A 251 17.53 6.75 11.74
C TRP A 251 17.91 6.04 13.05
N PHE A 252 18.78 5.05 12.96
CA PHE A 252 19.29 4.32 14.12
C PHE A 252 20.80 4.46 14.21
N LYS A 253 21.32 4.72 15.39
CA LYS A 253 22.77 4.83 15.66
C LYS A 253 23.39 3.43 15.79
N ILE A 254 23.48 2.71 14.68
CA ILE A 254 23.92 1.31 14.59
C ILE A 254 24.74 1.06 13.31
N SER A 255 25.42 -0.08 13.24
CA SER A 255 26.17 -0.47 12.04
C SER A 255 25.22 -0.93 10.92
N VAL A 256 25.05 -0.09 9.89
CA VAL A 256 24.05 -0.27 8.82
C VAL A 256 24.17 -1.64 8.14
N LYS A 257 25.34 -1.98 7.58
CA LYS A 257 25.54 -3.23 6.80
C LYS A 257 25.27 -4.49 7.64
N LYS A 258 25.85 -4.57 8.84
CA LYS A 258 25.71 -5.74 9.72
C LYS A 258 24.23 -5.94 10.13
N THR A 259 23.57 -4.86 10.49
CA THR A 259 22.16 -4.91 10.93
C THR A 259 21.23 -5.32 9.80
N ILE A 260 21.38 -4.78 8.58
CA ILE A 260 20.53 -5.16 7.44
C ILE A 260 20.73 -6.65 7.11
N VAL A 261 21.97 -7.12 7.00
CA VAL A 261 22.24 -8.52 6.68
C VAL A 261 21.66 -9.45 7.76
N SER A 262 21.86 -9.14 9.04
CA SER A 262 21.32 -9.96 10.12
C SER A 262 19.78 -9.95 10.16
N LEU A 263 19.14 -8.80 9.94
CA LEU A 263 17.68 -8.71 9.86
C LEU A 263 17.12 -9.58 8.74
N TRP A 264 17.61 -9.42 7.52
CA TRP A 264 17.14 -10.21 6.38
C TRP A 264 17.42 -11.69 6.56
N ALA A 265 18.58 -12.07 7.10
CA ALA A 265 18.89 -13.45 7.41
C ALA A 265 17.86 -14.03 8.41
N VAL A 266 17.62 -13.35 9.55
CA VAL A 266 16.66 -13.83 10.57
C VAL A 266 15.25 -13.92 9.98
N PHE A 267 14.75 -12.88 9.32
CA PHE A 267 13.37 -12.85 8.83
C PHE A 267 13.12 -13.77 7.61
N MET A 268 14.15 -14.16 6.87
CA MET A 268 14.02 -15.16 5.80
C MET A 268 14.17 -16.59 6.31
N PHE A 269 15.18 -16.86 7.15
CA PHE A 269 15.45 -18.22 7.58
C PHE A 269 14.54 -18.68 8.75
N LEU A 270 14.22 -17.79 9.70
CA LEU A 270 13.43 -18.16 10.86
C LEU A 270 12.03 -18.69 10.52
N PRO A 271 11.22 -18.06 9.66
CA PRO A 271 9.92 -18.59 9.26
C PRO A 271 10.02 -19.95 8.57
N ILE A 272 11.01 -20.12 7.67
CA ILE A 272 11.22 -21.39 6.98
C ILE A 272 11.59 -22.48 7.96
N MET A 273 12.49 -22.19 8.90
CA MET A 273 12.89 -23.13 9.95
C MET A 273 11.71 -23.49 10.87
N LEU A 274 10.90 -22.50 11.26
CA LEU A 274 9.69 -22.74 12.06
C LEU A 274 8.67 -23.60 11.31
N LEU A 275 8.41 -23.33 10.04
CA LEU A 275 7.53 -24.16 9.23
C LEU A 275 8.05 -25.59 9.11
N PHE A 276 9.35 -25.76 8.91
CA PHE A 276 9.98 -27.07 8.86
C PHE A 276 9.81 -27.83 10.18
N VAL A 277 10.08 -27.18 11.32
CA VAL A 277 9.88 -27.76 12.65
C VAL A 277 8.39 -28.11 12.87
N MET A 278 7.47 -27.17 12.58
CA MET A 278 6.03 -27.41 12.74
C MET A 278 5.54 -28.58 11.88
N TYR A 279 6.04 -28.69 10.65
CA TYR A 279 5.73 -29.81 9.74
C TYR A 279 6.27 -31.14 10.28
N THR A 280 7.55 -31.17 10.74
CA THR A 280 8.21 -32.38 11.23
C THR A 280 7.56 -32.93 12.50
N PHE A 281 7.10 -32.05 13.38
CA PHE A 281 6.46 -32.41 14.64
C PHE A 281 4.93 -32.47 14.58
N HIS A 282 4.32 -32.43 13.38
CA HIS A 282 2.86 -32.44 13.16
C HIS A 282 2.11 -31.40 14.01
N LEU A 283 2.69 -30.18 14.17
CA LEU A 283 2.09 -29.08 14.88
C LEU A 283 1.18 -28.20 13.98
N LEU A 284 1.14 -28.51 12.68
CA LEU A 284 0.27 -27.85 11.70
C LEU A 284 -1.12 -28.47 11.76
N ALA A 285 -2.14 -27.68 11.45
CA ALA A 285 -3.48 -28.19 11.23
C ALA A 285 -3.51 -29.08 9.96
N GLU A 286 -4.38 -30.08 9.90
CA GLU A 286 -4.47 -31.03 8.79
C GLU A 286 -4.57 -30.36 7.41
N TYR A 287 -5.36 -29.27 7.30
CA TYR A 287 -5.49 -28.53 6.05
C TYR A 287 -4.20 -27.79 5.64
N GLN A 288 -3.38 -27.36 6.60
CA GLN A 288 -2.09 -26.71 6.33
C GLN A 288 -1.05 -27.74 5.88
N GLU A 289 -1.04 -28.90 6.51
CA GLU A 289 -0.20 -30.02 6.11
C GLU A 289 -0.57 -30.56 4.72
N ALA A 290 -1.87 -30.65 4.44
CA ALA A 290 -2.39 -31.01 3.12
C ALA A 290 -1.96 -30.03 2.03
N ARG A 291 -1.98 -28.72 2.32
CA ARG A 291 -1.48 -27.70 1.39
C ARG A 291 0.03 -27.82 1.11
N ILE A 292 0.84 -28.07 2.13
CA ILE A 292 2.28 -28.29 1.96
C ILE A 292 2.52 -29.57 1.15
N ARG A 293 1.82 -30.67 1.46
CA ARG A 293 1.92 -31.91 0.70
C ARG A 293 1.50 -31.74 -0.76
N SER A 294 0.40 -31.02 -1.03
CA SER A 294 -0.07 -30.77 -2.40
C SER A 294 0.90 -29.92 -3.22
N PHE A 295 1.76 -29.17 -2.58
CA PHE A 295 2.83 -28.41 -3.24
C PHE A 295 3.97 -29.31 -3.74
N PHE A 296 4.34 -30.32 -2.95
CA PHE A 296 5.47 -31.23 -3.25
C PHE A 296 5.01 -32.53 -3.93
N SER A 297 3.75 -32.95 -3.78
CA SER A 297 3.18 -34.14 -4.41
C SER A 297 2.28 -33.77 -5.60
N ALA A 298 2.29 -34.60 -6.63
CA ALA A 298 1.43 -34.46 -7.80
C ALA A 298 -0.03 -34.85 -7.50
N SER A 299 -0.57 -34.47 -6.33
CA SER A 299 -1.91 -34.85 -5.89
C SER A 299 -2.52 -33.79 -4.96
N GLY A 300 -3.84 -33.63 -4.98
CA GLY A 300 -4.60 -32.69 -4.15
C GLY A 300 -5.09 -31.44 -4.89
N GLU A 301 -6.01 -30.69 -4.27
CA GLU A 301 -6.68 -29.53 -4.89
C GLU A 301 -5.69 -28.43 -5.33
N GLY A 302 -4.66 -28.16 -4.54
CA GLY A 302 -3.66 -27.15 -4.89
C GLY A 302 -2.83 -27.52 -6.10
N PHE A 303 -2.53 -28.83 -6.30
CA PHE A 303 -1.89 -29.31 -7.51
C PHE A 303 -2.82 -29.22 -8.72
N TYR A 304 -4.10 -29.61 -8.54
CA TYR A 304 -5.11 -29.53 -9.59
C TYR A 304 -5.26 -28.09 -10.11
N LEU A 305 -5.47 -27.13 -9.21
CA LEU A 305 -5.56 -25.70 -9.59
C LEU A 305 -4.29 -25.20 -10.27
N THR A 306 -3.11 -25.55 -9.76
CA THR A 306 -1.84 -25.13 -10.37
C THR A 306 -1.67 -25.74 -11.76
N SER A 307 -2.03 -27.02 -11.94
CA SER A 307 -1.94 -27.70 -13.24
C SER A 307 -2.93 -27.11 -14.24
N MET A 308 -4.15 -26.80 -13.80
CA MET A 308 -5.17 -26.13 -14.61
C MET A 308 -4.70 -24.73 -15.07
N LEU A 309 -4.19 -23.91 -14.16
CA LEU A 309 -3.65 -22.59 -14.50
C LEU A 309 -2.48 -22.69 -15.49
N ARG A 310 -1.60 -23.69 -15.34
CA ARG A 310 -0.53 -23.96 -16.30
C ARG A 310 -1.07 -24.38 -17.66
N THR A 311 -2.14 -25.16 -17.71
CA THR A 311 -2.78 -25.55 -18.97
C THR A 311 -3.39 -24.33 -19.63
N PHE A 312 -4.17 -23.55 -18.91
CA PHE A 312 -4.74 -22.32 -19.44
C PHE A 312 -3.68 -21.31 -19.91
N SER A 313 -2.54 -21.25 -19.24
CA SER A 313 -1.45 -20.36 -19.65
C SER A 313 -0.72 -20.80 -20.93
N LYS A 314 -0.81 -22.07 -21.33
CA LYS A 314 -0.24 -22.57 -22.59
C LYS A 314 -1.14 -22.33 -23.80
N ASP A 315 -2.45 -22.29 -23.59
CA ASP A 315 -3.45 -22.18 -24.65
C ASP A 315 -3.84 -20.71 -24.96
N ILE A 316 -3.11 -19.74 -24.40
CA ILE A 316 -3.40 -18.32 -24.59
C ILE A 316 -3.16 -17.92 -26.05
N LEU A 317 -4.18 -17.34 -26.67
CA LEU A 317 -4.08 -16.73 -27.99
C LEU A 317 -3.39 -15.37 -27.91
N PHE A 318 -2.87 -14.91 -29.04
CA PHE A 318 -2.31 -13.57 -29.15
C PHE A 318 -3.40 -12.49 -28.95
N VAL A 319 -4.56 -12.69 -29.60
CA VAL A 319 -5.77 -11.86 -29.49
C VAL A 319 -7.00 -12.76 -29.47
N GLY A 320 -7.97 -12.45 -28.64
CA GLY A 320 -9.26 -13.14 -28.59
C GLY A 320 -9.36 -14.23 -27.53
N ASN A 321 -10.47 -14.95 -27.57
CA ASN A 321 -10.82 -15.98 -26.59
C ASN A 321 -10.15 -17.33 -26.93
N SER A 322 -9.45 -17.92 -25.98
CA SER A 322 -8.79 -19.24 -26.12
C SER A 322 -9.78 -20.42 -26.20
N GLY A 323 -11.05 -20.19 -25.88
CA GLY A 323 -12.06 -21.25 -25.78
C GLY A 323 -12.06 -22.02 -24.45
N ASN A 324 -11.12 -21.73 -23.55
CA ASN A 324 -11.10 -22.33 -22.21
C ASN A 324 -12.26 -21.80 -21.36
N ASP A 325 -12.98 -22.71 -20.69
CA ASP A 325 -14.03 -22.33 -19.74
C ASP A 325 -13.42 -21.95 -18.39
N VAL A 326 -12.87 -20.74 -18.33
CA VAL A 326 -12.27 -20.19 -17.11
C VAL A 326 -13.33 -19.91 -16.05
N ILE A 327 -14.51 -19.43 -16.48
CA ILE A 327 -15.63 -19.06 -15.59
C ILE A 327 -16.19 -20.29 -14.88
N GLY A 328 -16.42 -21.40 -15.61
CA GLY A 328 -16.95 -22.63 -15.02
C GLY A 328 -15.90 -23.46 -14.28
N SER A 329 -14.61 -23.27 -14.56
CA SER A 329 -13.55 -24.14 -14.07
C SER A 329 -12.76 -23.57 -12.90
N LEU A 330 -12.55 -22.24 -12.84
CA LEU A 330 -11.76 -21.61 -11.78
C LEU A 330 -12.66 -20.96 -10.72
N PRO A 331 -12.52 -21.33 -9.44
CA PRO A 331 -13.10 -20.54 -8.36
C PRO A 331 -12.44 -19.14 -8.35
N GLU A 332 -13.14 -18.14 -7.89
CA GLU A 332 -12.57 -16.77 -7.73
C GLU A 332 -11.94 -16.20 -9.03
N PHE A 333 -12.46 -16.61 -10.22
CA PHE A 333 -11.93 -16.15 -11.51
C PHE A 333 -12.01 -14.64 -11.69
N ASN A 334 -12.95 -13.97 -11.01
CA ASN A 334 -13.15 -12.52 -11.00
C ASN A 334 -12.37 -11.79 -9.90
N SER A 335 -11.69 -12.50 -9.03
CA SER A 335 -10.91 -12.00 -7.90
C SER A 335 -9.45 -12.46 -7.96
N ASP A 336 -9.13 -13.60 -7.35
CA ASP A 336 -7.75 -14.11 -7.23
C ASP A 336 -7.15 -14.52 -8.59
N TYR A 337 -7.98 -15.01 -9.54
CA TYR A 337 -7.53 -15.47 -10.86
C TYR A 337 -7.96 -14.55 -12.02
N ILE A 338 -8.28 -13.30 -11.72
CA ILE A 338 -8.73 -12.33 -12.73
C ILE A 338 -7.73 -12.16 -13.88
N PHE A 339 -6.42 -12.29 -13.62
CA PHE A 339 -5.41 -12.21 -14.67
C PHE A 339 -5.48 -13.41 -15.63
N SER A 340 -5.71 -14.61 -15.10
CA SER A 340 -5.94 -15.79 -15.94
C SER A 340 -7.20 -15.63 -16.81
N TYR A 341 -8.27 -15.06 -16.24
CA TYR A 341 -9.47 -14.71 -17.01
C TYR A 341 -9.15 -13.72 -18.14
N ILE A 342 -8.40 -12.64 -17.86
CA ILE A 342 -8.00 -11.64 -18.88
C ILE A 342 -7.23 -12.31 -20.02
N LEU A 343 -6.25 -13.15 -19.71
CA LEU A 343 -5.41 -13.80 -20.70
C LEU A 343 -6.21 -14.74 -21.60
N ASN A 344 -7.13 -15.52 -21.03
CA ASN A 344 -7.91 -16.50 -21.77
C ASN A 344 -9.07 -15.87 -22.55
N SER A 345 -9.70 -14.81 -22.04
CA SER A 345 -10.85 -14.17 -22.70
C SER A 345 -10.45 -13.15 -23.76
N TYR A 346 -9.32 -12.44 -23.57
CA TYR A 346 -8.90 -11.33 -24.46
C TYR A 346 -7.54 -11.51 -25.11
N GLY A 347 -6.78 -12.52 -24.71
CA GLY A 347 -5.47 -12.84 -25.25
C GLY A 347 -4.30 -12.16 -24.55
N SER A 348 -3.09 -12.52 -25.01
CA SER A 348 -1.83 -12.05 -24.40
C SER A 348 -1.59 -10.56 -24.55
N ILE A 349 -2.05 -9.92 -25.62
CA ILE A 349 -1.94 -8.45 -25.78
C ILE A 349 -2.68 -7.73 -24.65
N ALA A 350 -3.90 -8.15 -24.33
CA ALA A 350 -4.68 -7.55 -23.23
C ALA A 350 -3.95 -7.74 -21.91
N GLY A 351 -3.39 -8.93 -21.64
CA GLY A 351 -2.57 -9.19 -20.48
C GLY A 351 -1.34 -8.29 -20.39
N ILE A 352 -0.61 -8.11 -21.48
CA ILE A 352 0.57 -7.22 -21.53
C ILE A 352 0.18 -5.76 -21.25
N VAL A 353 -0.93 -5.27 -21.81
CA VAL A 353 -1.43 -3.92 -21.55
C VAL A 353 -1.76 -3.74 -20.07
N VAL A 354 -2.46 -4.69 -19.46
CA VAL A 354 -2.78 -4.65 -18.03
C VAL A 354 -1.51 -4.63 -17.18
N VAL A 355 -0.53 -5.49 -17.47
CA VAL A 355 0.75 -5.52 -16.76
C VAL A 355 1.50 -4.19 -16.93
N ALA A 356 1.51 -3.61 -18.12
CA ALA A 356 2.16 -2.33 -18.37
C ALA A 356 1.53 -1.18 -17.56
N VAL A 357 0.19 -1.14 -17.46
CA VAL A 357 -0.52 -0.12 -16.66
C VAL A 357 -0.28 -0.33 -15.17
N LEU A 358 -0.28 -1.57 -14.68
CA LEU A 358 0.05 -1.89 -13.29
C LEU A 358 1.51 -1.58 -12.95
N ALA A 359 2.44 -1.85 -13.86
CA ALA A 359 3.85 -1.48 -13.71
C ALA A 359 4.02 0.04 -13.65
N ALA A 360 3.30 0.79 -14.49
CA ALA A 360 3.28 2.24 -14.44
C ALA A 360 2.72 2.77 -13.11
N LEU A 361 1.65 2.16 -12.56
CA LEU A 361 1.13 2.48 -11.23
C LEU A 361 2.23 2.36 -10.17
N VAL A 362 2.92 1.21 -10.13
CA VAL A 362 4.00 0.94 -9.17
C VAL A 362 5.15 1.94 -9.33
N MET A 363 5.57 2.23 -10.58
CA MET A 363 6.61 3.22 -10.86
C MET A 363 6.22 4.62 -10.38
N PHE A 364 4.97 5.03 -10.56
CA PHE A 364 4.51 6.34 -10.09
C PHE A 364 4.43 6.40 -8.56
N ILE A 365 4.00 5.33 -7.89
CA ILE A 365 3.98 5.23 -6.43
C ILE A 365 5.39 5.38 -5.85
N PHE A 366 6.35 4.59 -6.32
CA PHE A 366 7.74 4.69 -5.84
C PHE A 366 8.38 6.02 -6.26
N GLY A 367 8.10 6.50 -7.47
CA GLY A 367 8.57 7.79 -7.95
C GLY A 367 8.04 8.97 -7.13
N ALA A 368 6.77 8.93 -6.70
CA ALA A 368 6.20 9.91 -5.77
C ALA A 368 6.86 9.79 -4.39
N SER A 369 7.02 8.57 -3.87
CA SER A 369 7.63 8.32 -2.56
C SER A 369 9.08 8.81 -2.49
N ILE A 370 9.90 8.56 -3.52
CA ILE A 370 11.30 9.00 -3.57
C ILE A 370 11.42 10.53 -3.65
N LYS A 371 10.48 11.18 -4.34
CA LYS A 371 10.45 12.65 -4.48
C LYS A 371 9.96 13.39 -3.24
N GLN A 372 9.42 12.68 -2.26
CA GLN A 372 9.00 13.29 -1.00
C GLN A 372 10.20 13.91 -0.27
N LYS A 373 10.11 15.20 0.00
CA LYS A 373 11.13 15.91 0.80
C LYS A 373 11.12 15.46 2.26
N ASN A 374 9.96 15.08 2.77
CA ASN A 374 9.80 14.56 4.12
C ASN A 374 10.06 13.05 4.15
N GLU A 375 11.07 12.64 4.91
CA GLU A 375 11.45 11.23 5.07
C GLU A 375 10.31 10.36 5.62
N LEU A 376 9.41 10.92 6.44
CA LEU A 376 8.21 10.26 6.92
C LEU A 376 7.32 9.82 5.76
N GLY A 377 6.95 10.77 4.86
CA GLY A 377 6.12 10.48 3.69
C GLY A 377 6.79 9.47 2.76
N MET A 378 8.11 9.57 2.59
CA MET A 378 8.88 8.61 1.81
C MET A 378 8.74 7.19 2.36
N VAL A 379 8.99 6.96 3.65
CA VAL A 379 8.94 5.61 4.26
C VAL A 379 7.52 5.06 4.27
N MET A 380 6.50 5.89 4.56
CA MET A 380 5.09 5.48 4.46
C MET A 380 4.72 5.08 3.03
N GLY A 381 5.11 5.88 2.03
CA GLY A 381 4.87 5.61 0.62
C GLY A 381 5.55 4.33 0.12
N PHE A 382 6.77 4.03 0.59
CA PHE A 382 7.43 2.75 0.31
C PHE A 382 6.61 1.57 0.83
N GLY A 383 6.04 1.66 2.04
CA GLY A 383 5.18 0.62 2.58
C GLY A 383 3.92 0.40 1.73
N CYS A 384 3.24 1.49 1.36
CA CYS A 384 2.06 1.43 0.49
C CYS A 384 2.40 0.80 -0.87
N GLY A 385 3.51 1.24 -1.48
CA GLY A 385 3.98 0.74 -2.77
C GLY A 385 4.33 -0.75 -2.73
N MET A 386 4.93 -1.22 -1.65
CA MET A 386 5.29 -2.63 -1.49
C MET A 386 4.08 -3.54 -1.36
N ILE A 387 3.03 -3.13 -0.63
CA ILE A 387 1.77 -3.89 -0.57
C ILE A 387 1.20 -4.06 -1.98
N ILE A 388 1.11 -2.98 -2.76
CA ILE A 388 0.58 -2.99 -4.11
C ILE A 388 1.44 -3.86 -5.03
N LEU A 389 2.77 -3.68 -5.01
CA LEU A 389 3.70 -4.46 -5.83
C LEU A 389 3.64 -5.95 -5.54
N LEU A 390 3.66 -6.35 -4.26
CA LEU A 390 3.66 -7.76 -3.87
C LEU A 390 2.35 -8.44 -4.22
N ASN A 391 1.19 -7.78 -4.06
CA ASN A 391 -0.08 -8.33 -4.50
C ASN A 391 -0.12 -8.52 -6.02
N ILE A 392 0.36 -7.56 -6.80
CA ILE A 392 0.46 -7.70 -8.26
C ILE A 392 1.34 -8.89 -8.63
N LEU A 393 2.56 -8.96 -8.08
CA LEU A 393 3.50 -10.04 -8.42
C LEU A 393 2.95 -11.42 -8.08
N LEU A 394 2.38 -11.58 -6.88
CA LEU A 394 1.82 -12.86 -6.46
C LEU A 394 0.60 -13.27 -7.31
N ASN A 395 -0.25 -12.32 -7.68
CA ASN A 395 -1.39 -12.59 -8.54
C ASN A 395 -0.95 -13.01 -9.95
N LEU A 396 -0.03 -12.27 -10.57
CA LEU A 396 0.50 -12.60 -11.89
C LEU A 396 1.19 -13.97 -11.92
N LEU A 397 2.06 -14.23 -10.95
CA LEU A 397 2.80 -15.50 -10.87
C LEU A 397 1.87 -16.69 -10.57
N GLY A 398 0.85 -16.48 -9.72
CA GLY A 398 -0.17 -17.49 -9.41
C GLY A 398 -1.04 -17.78 -10.61
N ALA A 399 -1.53 -16.76 -11.31
CA ALA A 399 -2.38 -16.91 -12.50
C ALA A 399 -1.68 -17.63 -13.67
N LEU A 400 -0.35 -17.50 -13.75
CA LEU A 400 0.47 -18.23 -14.72
C LEU A 400 0.86 -19.66 -14.26
N GLY A 401 0.45 -20.06 -13.05
CA GLY A 401 0.80 -21.37 -12.46
C GLY A 401 2.30 -21.53 -12.17
N ILE A 402 3.06 -20.43 -12.06
CA ILE A 402 4.48 -20.43 -11.72
C ILE A 402 4.68 -20.73 -10.23
N ILE A 403 3.83 -20.14 -9.39
CA ILE A 403 3.77 -20.40 -7.94
C ILE A 403 2.41 -21.06 -7.61
N PRO A 404 2.29 -21.73 -6.45
CA PRO A 404 0.99 -22.22 -6.00
C PRO A 404 -0.04 -21.12 -5.93
N PRO A 405 -1.33 -21.47 -6.10
CA PRO A 405 -2.42 -20.52 -5.94
C PRO A 405 -2.31 -19.78 -4.60
N ALA A 406 -2.19 -18.46 -4.69
CA ALA A 406 -2.07 -17.57 -3.56
C ALA A 406 -3.26 -16.61 -3.56
N SER A 407 -3.92 -16.45 -2.41
CA SER A 407 -4.97 -15.43 -2.27
C SER A 407 -4.33 -14.05 -2.34
N SER A 408 -4.40 -13.45 -3.51
CA SER A 408 -3.83 -12.15 -3.85
C SER A 408 -4.72 -11.46 -4.87
N PHE A 409 -4.75 -10.15 -4.85
CA PHE A 409 -5.64 -9.37 -5.72
C PHE A 409 -4.85 -8.49 -6.69
N LEU A 410 -5.42 -8.24 -7.88
CA LEU A 410 -4.94 -7.18 -8.75
C LEU A 410 -5.58 -5.85 -8.34
N PRO A 411 -4.78 -4.83 -7.97
CA PRO A 411 -5.30 -3.54 -7.56
C PRO A 411 -6.25 -2.94 -8.61
N PHE A 412 -7.41 -2.49 -8.16
CA PHE A 412 -8.47 -1.87 -8.96
C PHE A 412 -9.16 -2.76 -10.01
N LEU A 413 -8.73 -4.01 -10.20
CA LEU A 413 -9.29 -4.94 -11.19
C LEU A 413 -10.05 -6.10 -10.55
N SER A 414 -9.50 -6.70 -9.48
CA SER A 414 -10.11 -7.82 -8.75
C SER A 414 -11.33 -7.39 -7.95
N ILE A 415 -12.38 -8.21 -7.94
CA ILE A 415 -13.49 -8.05 -7.00
C ILE A 415 -12.97 -8.27 -5.57
N GLY A 416 -13.46 -7.43 -4.67
CA GLY A 416 -13.12 -7.50 -3.25
C GLY A 416 -13.28 -6.13 -2.61
N ARG A 417 -14.44 -5.90 -1.94
CA ARG A 417 -14.79 -4.58 -1.34
C ARG A 417 -13.68 -4.01 -0.49
N SER A 418 -13.13 -4.82 0.41
CA SER A 418 -12.08 -4.40 1.33
C SER A 418 -10.75 -4.13 0.64
N ASN A 419 -10.40 -4.93 -0.36
CA ASN A 419 -9.15 -4.81 -1.11
C ASN A 419 -9.15 -3.53 -1.97
N ILE A 420 -10.30 -3.20 -2.57
CA ILE A 420 -10.46 -1.96 -3.35
C ILE A 420 -10.34 -0.74 -2.44
N LEU A 421 -11.05 -0.72 -1.31
CA LEU A 421 -10.95 0.37 -0.34
C LEU A 421 -9.52 0.51 0.21
N LEU A 422 -8.84 -0.61 0.46
CA LEU A 422 -7.42 -0.62 0.83
C LEU A 422 -6.56 0.05 -0.25
N CYS A 423 -6.70 -0.33 -1.52
CA CYS A 423 -5.92 0.25 -2.62
C CYS A 423 -6.10 1.76 -2.71
N TYR A 424 -7.35 2.25 -2.67
CA TYR A 424 -7.62 3.69 -2.70
C TYR A 424 -7.04 4.42 -1.50
N ALA A 425 -7.14 3.84 -0.30
CA ALA A 425 -6.59 4.43 0.90
C ALA A 425 -5.04 4.46 0.88
N LEU A 426 -4.39 3.40 0.40
CA LEU A 426 -2.93 3.37 0.24
C LEU A 426 -2.45 4.44 -0.76
N VAL A 427 -3.17 4.62 -1.87
CA VAL A 427 -2.86 5.68 -2.84
C VAL A 427 -3.13 7.07 -2.25
N GLY A 428 -4.18 7.23 -1.45
CA GLY A 428 -4.49 8.51 -0.78
C GLY A 428 -3.45 8.96 0.24
N ILE A 429 -2.65 8.03 0.80
CA ILE A 429 -1.55 8.32 1.73
C ILE A 429 -0.29 8.84 0.99
N ILE A 430 -0.10 8.48 -0.28
CA ILE A 430 1.08 8.82 -1.10
C ILE A 430 0.96 10.22 -1.68
#